data_543846e4ab96b8d8dbcfb030bc3a10c3
#
_entry.id   543846e4ab96b8d8dbcfb030bc3a10c3
#
_cell.length_a   1.000
_cell.length_b   1.000
_cell.length_c   1.000
_cell.angle_alpha   90.00
_cell.angle_beta   90.00
_cell.angle_gamma   90.00
#
_symmetry.space_group_name_H-M   'P 1'
#
loop_
_entity.id
_entity.type
_entity.pdbx_description
1 polymer ?
#
loop_
_entity_poly.entity_id
_entity_poly.type
_entity_poly.pdbx_seq_one_letter_code
_entity_poly.pdbx_strand_id
1 'polypeptide(L)'
;AGWIVSVFQVNAYQFPEVLQPVSEETTDLSEKRIPAGEDLVQAINGITGNTNYRKKELIVDENFTSNLPLIIIDTGGEEPKRGVVWDREKQYYVLTGEDPYAYGEIFVINNPDGQNRPSDNPKTESLCRVKLRGNSSGNYDKKQYLIKLTNKNGKPKNHDILGMGSDSDWILNVSFIDKSLLRNYLAYMTVGEIMPYTPDVQFCEVLWRAENGYRYEGVYMMMERVNVGKHRVDLPQYSENSPATPALLRRDRYNENGIMLDNYATQKGLTSGFLDIEYPEKEVITEKGIQNITEQVNRFERALYANEWEDFVEYRNYVDMQSFVDYFILNEYFLNYDAGWNSTYIYMNYSGKLTMGPVWDFDQAMDNNETVCANLETTAFHSTPWFDQMLKDPVF
;
A
#
# COMPACT_ATOMS: atom_id res chain seq x y z
N ALA A 1 -14.74 -22.81 -5.25
CA ALA A 1 -16.12 -22.47 -4.86
C ALA A 1 -16.51 -23.02 -3.46
N GLY A 2 -15.90 -24.12 -3.00
CA GLY A 2 -16.21 -24.72 -1.69
C GLY A 2 -15.44 -24.09 -0.50
N TRP A 3 -14.32 -23.45 -0.74
CA TRP A 3 -13.47 -22.86 0.31
C TRP A 3 -13.90 -21.48 0.75
N ILE A 4 -14.40 -20.67 -0.16
CA ILE A 4 -14.92 -19.32 0.18
C ILE A 4 -16.13 -19.43 1.10
N VAL A 5 -16.97 -20.46 0.94
CA VAL A 5 -18.13 -20.69 1.82
C VAL A 5 -17.70 -21.12 3.24
N SER A 6 -16.54 -21.77 3.41
CA SER A 6 -16.09 -22.20 4.74
C SER A 6 -15.44 -21.07 5.56
N VAL A 7 -14.80 -20.10 4.93
CA VAL A 7 -14.22 -18.94 5.63
C VAL A 7 -15.31 -18.03 6.21
N PHE A 8 -16.47 -17.94 5.57
CA PHE A 8 -17.61 -17.19 6.10
C PHE A 8 -18.48 -17.97 7.09
N GLN A 9 -18.24 -19.27 7.30
CA GLN A 9 -18.95 -20.08 8.31
C GLN A 9 -18.23 -20.18 9.66
N VAL A 10 -16.98 -19.71 9.77
CA VAL A 10 -16.24 -19.71 11.03
C VAL A 10 -16.50 -18.39 11.75
N ASN A 11 -17.33 -18.48 12.77
CA ASN A 11 -17.78 -17.43 13.68
C ASN A 11 -18.88 -16.52 13.13
N ALA A 12 -20.10 -17.07 13.07
CA ALA A 12 -21.27 -16.26 13.39
C ALA A 12 -21.08 -15.73 14.83
N TYR A 13 -20.48 -14.56 14.97
CA TYR A 13 -20.56 -13.79 16.20
C TYR A 13 -22.05 -13.64 16.47
N GLN A 14 -22.55 -14.30 17.53
CA GLN A 14 -23.83 -13.97 18.07
C GLN A 14 -23.75 -12.52 18.49
N PHE A 15 -24.31 -11.63 17.67
CA PHE A 15 -24.60 -10.27 18.12
C PHE A 15 -25.42 -10.40 19.38
N PRO A 16 -25.06 -9.72 20.48
CA PRO A 16 -25.91 -9.73 21.66
C PRO A 16 -27.30 -9.27 21.22
N GLU A 17 -28.32 -9.97 21.66
CA GLU A 17 -29.73 -9.61 21.52
C GLU A 17 -29.99 -8.26 22.20
N VAL A 18 -29.59 -7.16 21.63
CA VAL A 18 -29.99 -5.82 22.04
C VAL A 18 -30.18 -4.94 20.81
N LEU A 19 -31.08 -5.31 19.96
CA LEU A 19 -31.86 -4.39 19.17
C LEU A 19 -33.31 -4.81 19.30
N GLN A 20 -33.94 -4.44 20.44
CA GLN A 20 -35.38 -4.31 20.47
C GLN A 20 -35.79 -3.33 19.35
N PRO A 21 -36.81 -3.64 18.56
CA PRO A 21 -37.30 -2.68 17.58
C PRO A 21 -37.67 -1.40 18.34
N VAL A 22 -37.00 -0.31 17.99
CA VAL A 22 -37.44 1.02 18.36
C VAL A 22 -38.84 1.15 17.82
N SER A 23 -39.82 1.37 18.71
CA SER A 23 -41.21 1.63 18.33
C SER A 23 -41.23 2.63 17.20
N GLU A 24 -42.00 2.32 16.15
CA GLU A 24 -42.32 3.22 15.07
C GLU A 24 -42.98 4.50 15.58
N GLU A 25 -42.17 5.42 16.10
CA GLU A 25 -42.52 6.81 16.00
C GLU A 25 -42.07 7.25 14.59
N THR A 26 -43.02 7.26 13.69
CA THR A 26 -42.92 7.91 12.38
C THR A 26 -42.67 9.39 12.62
N THR A 27 -41.41 9.76 12.82
CA THR A 27 -40.99 11.15 12.64
C THR A 27 -41.11 11.40 11.15
N ASP A 28 -42.08 12.26 10.83
CA ASP A 28 -42.32 12.76 9.48
C ASP A 28 -41.01 13.39 8.94
N LEU A 29 -40.32 12.64 8.10
CA LEU A 29 -39.10 13.07 7.43
C LEU A 29 -39.38 14.01 6.24
N SER A 30 -40.67 14.38 6.01
CA SER A 30 -41.07 15.25 4.91
C SER A 30 -40.68 16.73 5.09
N GLU A 31 -40.30 17.14 6.29
CA GLU A 31 -39.91 18.56 6.58
C GLU A 31 -38.40 18.80 6.65
N LYS A 32 -37.56 17.79 6.61
CA LYS A 32 -36.11 18.01 6.42
C LYS A 32 -35.76 17.88 4.93
N ARG A 33 -36.19 18.86 4.14
CA ARG A 33 -35.63 19.04 2.80
C ARG A 33 -34.13 19.27 2.92
N ILE A 34 -33.35 18.33 2.34
CA ILE A 34 -31.96 18.62 1.97
C ILE A 34 -32.05 19.82 1.03
N PRO A 35 -31.35 20.94 1.33
CA PRO A 35 -31.40 22.12 0.47
C PRO A 35 -31.09 21.73 -0.98
N ALA A 36 -31.88 22.21 -1.93
CA ALA A 36 -31.60 22.00 -3.34
C ALA A 36 -30.23 22.62 -3.68
N GLY A 37 -29.55 22.09 -4.71
CA GLY A 37 -28.11 22.28 -4.97
C GLY A 37 -27.55 23.72 -4.83
N GLU A 38 -28.32 24.78 -5.07
CA GLU A 38 -27.87 26.16 -4.89
C GLU A 38 -27.71 26.54 -3.40
N ASP A 39 -28.58 26.06 -2.51
CA ASP A 39 -28.46 26.30 -1.07
C ASP A 39 -27.30 25.52 -0.45
N LEU A 40 -27.01 24.33 -0.98
CA LEU A 40 -25.85 23.54 -0.57
C LEU A 40 -24.55 24.22 -1.02
N VAL A 41 -24.51 24.75 -2.24
CA VAL A 41 -23.37 25.52 -2.77
C VAL A 41 -23.17 26.81 -1.96
N GLN A 42 -24.23 27.51 -1.56
CA GLN A 42 -24.13 28.70 -0.72
C GLN A 42 -23.70 28.35 0.72
N ALA A 43 -24.18 27.25 1.28
CA ALA A 43 -23.73 26.76 2.58
C ALA A 43 -22.25 26.33 2.53
N ILE A 44 -21.83 25.63 1.49
CA ILE A 44 -20.43 25.26 1.27
C ILE A 44 -19.57 26.51 1.03
N ASN A 45 -20.02 27.46 0.22
CA ASN A 45 -19.33 28.74 0.02
C ASN A 45 -19.31 29.61 1.28
N GLY A 46 -20.32 29.54 2.13
CA GLY A 46 -20.33 30.17 3.45
C GLY A 46 -19.31 29.55 4.40
N ILE A 47 -19.09 28.25 4.29
CA ILE A 47 -18.05 27.53 5.04
C ILE A 47 -16.67 27.77 4.40
N THR A 48 -16.58 27.84 3.07
CA THR A 48 -15.33 28.05 2.32
C THR A 48 -14.97 29.51 2.11
N GLY A 49 -15.88 30.43 2.37
CA GLY A 49 -15.68 31.89 2.21
C GLY A 49 -14.63 32.49 3.14
N ASN A 50 -14.05 31.72 4.04
CA ASN A 50 -12.90 32.11 4.82
C ASN A 50 -11.66 31.34 4.32
N THR A 51 -11.13 31.75 3.18
CA THR A 51 -9.92 31.20 2.54
C THR A 51 -8.62 31.38 3.36
N ASN A 52 -8.73 31.81 4.62
CA ASN A 52 -7.66 31.84 5.60
C ASN A 52 -7.75 30.70 6.61
N TYR A 53 -8.17 29.50 6.19
CA TYR A 53 -7.83 28.29 6.94
C TYR A 53 -6.32 28.04 6.80
N ARG A 54 -5.53 28.86 7.51
CA ARG A 54 -4.19 28.41 7.88
C ARG A 54 -4.41 27.15 8.70
N LYS A 55 -3.89 26.03 8.22
CA LYS A 55 -3.77 24.79 8.98
C LYS A 55 -3.20 25.18 10.34
N LYS A 56 -4.06 25.33 11.35
CA LYS A 56 -3.60 25.70 12.68
C LYS A 56 -2.92 24.46 13.23
N GLU A 57 -1.62 24.51 13.37
CA GLU A 57 -0.87 23.41 13.98
C GLU A 57 -1.45 23.17 15.38
N LEU A 58 -1.84 21.94 15.64
CA LEU A 58 -2.27 21.53 16.95
C LEU A 58 -1.03 21.10 17.75
N ILE A 59 -0.67 21.90 18.73
CA ILE A 59 0.41 21.57 19.67
C ILE A 59 -0.22 20.94 20.91
N VAL A 60 0.28 19.80 21.30
CA VAL A 60 -0.07 19.07 22.52
C VAL A 60 1.14 19.02 23.47
N ASP A 61 0.89 18.81 24.74
CA ASP A 61 1.93 18.70 25.78
C ASP A 61 2.14 17.24 26.24
N GLU A 62 2.95 17.06 27.27
CA GLU A 62 3.25 15.76 27.87
C GLU A 62 2.02 15.07 28.50
N ASN A 63 0.92 15.80 28.75
CA ASN A 63 -0.32 15.26 29.31
C ASN A 63 -1.26 14.72 28.22
N PHE A 64 -0.94 14.91 26.95
CA PHE A 64 -1.70 14.31 25.86
C PHE A 64 -1.83 12.80 26.09
N THR A 65 -3.03 12.27 25.88
CA THR A 65 -3.29 10.84 26.08
C THR A 65 -3.99 10.27 24.86
N SER A 66 -3.50 9.13 24.38
CA SER A 66 -4.11 8.39 23.29
C SER A 66 -4.41 6.94 23.71
N ASN A 67 -5.47 6.35 23.21
CA ASN A 67 -5.75 4.92 23.29
C ASN A 67 -5.15 4.13 22.11
N LEU A 68 -4.55 4.81 21.15
CA LEU A 68 -3.75 4.21 20.10
C LEU A 68 -2.26 4.31 20.45
N PRO A 69 -1.40 3.43 19.89
CA PRO A 69 0.03 3.60 19.97
C PRO A 69 0.46 5.00 19.53
N LEU A 70 1.42 5.61 20.22
CA LEU A 70 2.02 6.87 19.82
C LEU A 70 3.34 6.64 19.09
N ILE A 71 3.47 7.30 17.96
CA ILE A 71 4.72 7.39 17.20
C ILE A 71 5.21 8.83 17.31
N ILE A 72 6.29 9.03 18.03
CA ILE A 72 6.92 10.34 18.19
C ILE A 72 8.17 10.40 17.31
N ILE A 73 8.25 11.45 16.49
CA ILE A 73 9.41 11.70 15.61
C ILE A 73 10.06 13.00 16.04
N ASP A 74 11.37 12.96 16.23
CA ASP A 74 12.20 14.11 16.58
C ASP A 74 13.29 14.28 15.54
N THR A 75 13.19 15.30 14.70
CA THR A 75 14.20 15.64 13.67
C THR A 75 14.93 16.94 13.99
N GLY A 76 14.82 17.43 15.22
CA GLY A 76 15.40 18.73 15.59
C GLY A 76 14.81 19.91 14.82
N GLY A 77 13.57 19.77 14.34
CA GLY A 77 12.87 20.79 13.54
C GLY A 77 13.14 20.73 12.04
N GLU A 78 13.92 19.76 11.56
CA GLU A 78 14.10 19.55 10.12
C GLU A 78 12.86 18.88 9.52
N GLU A 79 12.31 19.45 8.45
CA GLU A 79 11.13 18.90 7.77
C GLU A 79 11.54 17.93 6.64
N PRO A 80 10.94 16.74 6.57
CA PRO A 80 11.19 15.78 5.49
C PRO A 80 10.67 16.32 4.16
N LYS A 81 11.39 16.03 3.07
CA LYS A 81 11.08 16.50 1.73
C LYS A 81 10.63 15.35 0.83
N ARG A 82 10.14 15.71 -0.35
CA ARG A 82 9.90 14.76 -1.44
C ARG A 82 11.20 14.54 -2.22
N GLY A 83 11.47 13.26 -2.51
CA GLY A 83 12.60 12.89 -3.39
C GLY A 83 12.26 12.93 -4.88
N VAL A 84 10.98 13.10 -5.23
CA VAL A 84 10.51 13.09 -6.62
C VAL A 84 9.55 14.23 -6.90
N VAL A 85 9.53 14.71 -8.15
CA VAL A 85 8.63 15.72 -8.66
C VAL A 85 8.07 15.29 -10.02
N TRP A 86 6.82 15.65 -10.31
CA TRP A 86 6.24 15.38 -11.63
C TRP A 86 6.86 16.27 -12.70
N ASP A 87 7.45 15.64 -13.70
CA ASP A 87 7.96 16.32 -14.89
C ASP A 87 6.86 16.35 -15.96
N ARG A 88 6.44 17.57 -16.34
CA ARG A 88 5.35 17.77 -17.30
C ARG A 88 5.73 17.44 -18.74
N GLU A 89 7.03 17.52 -19.08
CA GLU A 89 7.51 17.20 -20.42
C GLU A 89 7.68 15.70 -20.58
N LYS A 90 8.25 15.04 -19.57
CA LYS A 90 8.50 13.61 -19.56
C LYS A 90 7.25 12.77 -19.22
N GLN A 91 6.23 13.37 -18.58
CA GLN A 91 5.02 12.70 -18.12
C GLN A 91 5.25 11.57 -17.11
N TYR A 92 6.30 11.70 -16.29
CA TYR A 92 6.58 10.81 -15.15
C TYR A 92 7.31 11.55 -14.03
N TYR A 93 7.49 10.88 -12.88
CA TYR A 93 8.17 11.43 -11.72
C TYR A 93 9.69 11.30 -11.87
N VAL A 94 10.41 12.41 -11.70
CA VAL A 94 11.88 12.49 -11.73
C VAL A 94 12.42 12.81 -10.34
N LEU A 95 13.69 12.46 -10.07
CA LEU A 95 14.35 12.82 -8.82
C LEU A 95 14.54 14.34 -8.72
N THR A 96 14.37 14.86 -7.49
CA THR A 96 14.65 16.27 -7.19
C THR A 96 16.16 16.60 -7.21
N GLY A 97 17.02 15.59 -7.04
CA GLY A 97 18.47 15.75 -6.92
C GLY A 97 18.94 16.21 -5.52
N GLU A 98 18.02 16.50 -4.61
CA GLU A 98 18.31 16.83 -3.20
C GLU A 98 18.12 15.63 -2.29
N ASP A 99 18.80 15.61 -1.14
CA ASP A 99 18.50 14.63 -0.09
C ASP A 99 17.10 14.91 0.47
N PRO A 100 16.14 13.98 0.33
CA PRO A 100 14.78 14.20 0.83
C PRO A 100 14.61 13.88 2.31
N TYR A 101 15.63 13.32 2.96
CA TYR A 101 15.53 12.83 4.32
C TYR A 101 15.79 13.92 5.35
N ALA A 102 14.90 14.00 6.35
CA ALA A 102 15.19 14.57 7.66
C ALA A 102 15.72 13.47 8.56
N TYR A 103 16.76 13.78 9.34
CA TYR A 103 17.45 12.82 10.21
C TYR A 103 17.08 13.09 11.66
N GLY A 104 16.88 12.01 12.44
CA GLY A 104 16.47 12.18 13.82
C GLY A 104 16.24 10.87 14.54
N GLU A 105 15.30 10.88 15.45
CA GLU A 105 14.93 9.77 16.31
C GLU A 105 13.43 9.48 16.22
N ILE A 106 13.09 8.22 16.42
CA ILE A 106 11.70 7.75 16.53
C ILE A 106 11.51 7.03 17.87
N PHE A 107 10.39 7.32 18.50
CA PHE A 107 9.95 6.69 19.74
C PHE A 107 8.58 6.06 19.53
N VAL A 108 8.42 4.81 19.91
CA VAL A 108 7.16 4.06 19.79
C VAL A 108 6.67 3.74 21.20
N ILE A 109 5.54 4.28 21.58
CA ILE A 109 4.89 4.06 22.86
C ILE A 109 3.63 3.23 22.63
N ASN A 110 3.54 2.10 23.29
CA ASN A 110 2.39 1.19 23.21
C ASN A 110 2.24 0.44 24.53
N ASN A 111 1.49 1.03 25.46
CA ASN A 111 1.29 0.48 26.80
C ASN A 111 0.22 -0.62 26.80
N PRO A 112 0.37 -1.65 27.64
CA PRO A 112 -0.57 -2.76 27.70
C PRO A 112 -2.00 -2.38 28.15
N ASP A 113 -2.13 -1.28 28.88
CA ASP A 113 -3.42 -0.75 29.33
C ASP A 113 -4.12 0.13 28.28
N GLY A 114 -3.50 0.29 27.11
CA GLY A 114 -4.03 1.09 26.01
C GLY A 114 -4.07 2.59 26.30
N GLN A 115 -3.29 3.07 27.29
CA GLN A 115 -3.13 4.49 27.58
C GLN A 115 -1.71 4.94 27.32
N ASN A 116 -1.52 5.75 26.32
CA ASN A 116 -0.21 6.18 25.85
C ASN A 116 -0.05 7.69 26.01
N ARG A 117 1.06 8.14 26.57
CA ARG A 117 1.41 9.54 26.74
C ARG A 117 2.82 9.82 26.22
N PRO A 118 3.10 11.03 25.74
CA PRO A 118 4.45 11.40 25.29
C PRO A 118 5.53 11.25 26.37
N SER A 119 5.13 11.34 27.65
CA SER A 119 6.02 11.17 28.81
C SER A 119 6.32 9.70 29.18
N ASP A 120 5.63 8.75 28.57
CA ASP A 120 5.84 7.33 28.88
C ASP A 120 7.14 6.80 28.27
N ASN A 121 7.68 5.73 28.86
CA ASN A 121 8.87 5.08 28.33
C ASN A 121 8.55 4.38 27.00
N PRO A 122 9.27 4.67 25.91
CA PRO A 122 9.04 4.04 24.64
C PRO A 122 9.43 2.56 24.67
N LYS A 123 8.64 1.72 24.01
CA LYS A 123 9.02 0.30 23.77
C LYS A 123 10.12 0.17 22.73
N THR A 124 10.12 1.08 21.75
CA THR A 124 11.15 1.13 20.73
C THR A 124 11.65 2.56 20.61
N GLU A 125 12.97 2.69 20.59
CA GLU A 125 13.71 3.92 20.34
C GLU A 125 14.82 3.63 19.33
N SER A 126 14.91 4.44 18.30
CA SER A 126 15.92 4.27 17.25
C SER A 126 16.24 5.58 16.55
N LEU A 127 17.49 5.68 16.08
CA LEU A 127 17.80 6.67 15.06
C LEU A 127 17.01 6.34 13.80
N CYS A 128 16.57 7.36 13.10
CA CYS A 128 15.86 7.21 11.86
C CYS A 128 16.18 8.32 10.85
N ARG A 129 15.80 8.07 9.61
CA ARG A 129 15.67 9.08 8.57
C ARG A 129 14.28 8.98 7.98
N VAL A 130 13.64 10.11 7.79
CA VAL A 130 12.25 10.21 7.37
C VAL A 130 12.15 11.05 6.11
N LYS A 131 11.38 10.59 5.11
CA LYS A 131 11.07 11.39 3.92
C LYS A 131 9.59 11.30 3.59
N LEU A 132 9.10 12.29 2.85
CA LEU A 132 7.77 12.21 2.24
C LEU A 132 7.75 11.13 1.17
N ARG A 133 6.67 10.34 1.14
CA ARG A 133 6.45 9.31 0.13
C ARG A 133 5.19 9.56 -0.68
N GLY A 134 5.05 8.75 -1.73
CA GLY A 134 3.91 8.74 -2.63
C GLY A 134 4.17 9.54 -3.92
N ASN A 135 3.62 9.04 -5.00
CA ASN A 135 3.61 9.72 -6.30
C ASN A 135 2.49 10.79 -6.30
N SER A 136 1.29 10.45 -6.75
CA SER A 136 0.13 11.35 -6.70
C SER A 136 -0.27 11.72 -5.27
N SER A 137 -0.27 10.76 -4.35
CA SER A 137 -0.61 10.96 -2.92
C SER A 137 0.32 11.91 -2.18
N GLY A 138 1.54 12.10 -2.68
CA GLY A 138 2.46 13.12 -2.15
C GLY A 138 1.96 14.57 -2.31
N ASN A 139 0.93 14.80 -3.15
CA ASN A 139 0.31 16.13 -3.34
C ASN A 139 -0.81 16.41 -2.31
N TYR A 140 -1.30 15.41 -1.59
CA TYR A 140 -2.35 15.60 -0.59
C TYR A 140 -1.87 16.44 0.59
N ASP A 141 -2.79 17.13 1.27
CA ASP A 141 -2.48 18.00 2.41
C ASP A 141 -1.89 17.22 3.57
N LYS A 142 -2.47 16.09 3.91
CA LYS A 142 -1.93 15.16 4.91
C LYS A 142 -0.89 14.25 4.26
N LYS A 143 0.33 14.29 4.77
CA LYS A 143 1.49 13.64 4.15
C LYS A 143 1.69 12.22 4.65
N GLN A 144 2.19 11.35 3.76
CA GLN A 144 2.68 10.02 4.10
C GLN A 144 4.20 10.04 4.24
N TYR A 145 4.73 9.18 5.09
CA TYR A 145 6.15 9.13 5.37
C TYR A 145 6.74 7.74 5.15
N LEU A 146 7.95 7.70 4.60
CA LEU A 146 8.84 6.53 4.68
C LEU A 146 9.84 6.78 5.80
N ILE A 147 9.89 5.84 6.74
CA ILE A 147 10.81 5.85 7.86
C ILE A 147 11.84 4.74 7.63
N LYS A 148 13.11 5.07 7.76
CA LYS A 148 14.21 4.10 7.73
C LYS A 148 14.96 4.16 9.06
N LEU A 149 14.90 3.06 9.80
CA LEU A 149 15.61 2.93 11.07
C LEU A 149 17.09 2.68 10.80
N THR A 150 17.96 3.36 11.54
CA THR A 150 19.39 3.29 11.33
C THR A 150 20.16 3.17 12.65
N ASN A 151 21.38 2.67 12.55
CA ASN A 151 22.35 2.77 13.63
C ASN A 151 23.16 4.09 13.52
N LYS A 152 24.06 4.33 14.48
CA LYS A 152 24.91 5.54 14.52
C LYS A 152 25.80 5.74 13.28
N ASN A 153 26.02 4.68 12.50
CA ASN A 153 26.80 4.73 11.25
C ASN A 153 25.90 4.89 10.00
N GLY A 154 24.60 5.16 10.17
CA GLY A 154 23.63 5.28 9.09
C GLY A 154 23.23 3.97 8.41
N LYS A 155 23.71 2.81 8.92
CA LYS A 155 23.31 1.50 8.36
C LYS A 155 21.94 1.09 8.87
N PRO A 156 21.18 0.30 8.11
CA PRO A 156 19.88 -0.23 8.54
C PRO A 156 19.96 -0.92 9.91
N LYS A 157 18.97 -0.66 10.74
CA LYS A 157 18.81 -1.28 12.06
C LYS A 157 17.38 -1.78 12.20
N ASN A 158 17.22 -3.09 12.22
CA ASN A 158 15.91 -3.71 12.31
C ASN A 158 15.34 -3.61 13.72
N HIS A 159 14.08 -3.24 13.83
CA HIS A 159 13.27 -3.30 15.04
C HIS A 159 11.89 -3.85 14.71
N ASP A 160 11.35 -4.60 15.65
CA ASP A 160 9.93 -4.95 15.64
C ASP A 160 9.11 -3.73 16.08
N ILE A 161 8.30 -3.20 15.18
CA ILE A 161 7.40 -2.10 15.48
C ILE A 161 5.99 -2.66 15.66
N LEU A 162 5.41 -2.47 16.83
CA LEU A 162 4.05 -2.86 17.18
C LEU A 162 3.71 -4.35 16.98
N GLY A 163 4.70 -5.24 16.98
CA GLY A 163 4.50 -6.68 16.79
C GLY A 163 4.42 -7.15 15.33
N MET A 164 4.70 -6.27 14.36
CA MET A 164 4.61 -6.55 12.92
C MET A 164 5.89 -7.18 12.34
N GLY A 165 6.76 -7.77 13.19
CA GLY A 165 8.03 -8.33 12.75
C GLY A 165 9.16 -7.31 12.62
N SER A 166 10.38 -7.80 12.49
CA SER A 166 11.58 -6.96 12.58
C SER A 166 12.06 -6.52 11.21
N ASP A 167 12.08 -5.22 10.96
CA ASP A 167 12.60 -4.60 9.73
C ASP A 167 13.15 -3.19 10.02
N SER A 168 13.87 -2.60 9.08
CA SER A 168 14.35 -1.22 9.15
C SER A 168 13.46 -0.22 8.42
N ASP A 169 12.63 -0.67 7.49
CA ASP A 169 11.84 0.18 6.59
C ASP A 169 10.36 0.12 6.95
N TRP A 170 9.79 1.26 7.33
CA TRP A 170 8.40 1.40 7.78
C TRP A 170 7.69 2.53 7.06
N ILE A 171 6.37 2.46 7.00
CA ILE A 171 5.55 3.48 6.37
C ILE A 171 4.53 4.01 7.39
N LEU A 172 4.44 5.33 7.49
CA LEU A 172 3.26 6.00 8.04
C LEU A 172 2.34 6.35 6.87
N ASN A 173 1.34 5.50 6.68
CA ASN A 173 0.33 5.67 5.65
C ASN A 173 -0.82 6.52 6.18
N VAL A 174 -1.36 7.36 5.32
CA VAL A 174 -2.57 8.11 5.59
C VAL A 174 -3.58 7.88 4.47
N SER A 175 -4.76 7.45 4.84
CA SER A 175 -5.87 7.28 3.91
C SER A 175 -6.56 8.62 3.66
N PHE A 176 -5.87 9.56 2.98
CA PHE A 176 -6.39 10.92 2.79
C PHE A 176 -7.68 10.95 1.97
N ILE A 177 -7.74 10.17 0.90
CA ILE A 177 -8.92 10.06 0.04
C ILE A 177 -9.97 9.11 0.62
N ASP A 178 -9.56 8.10 1.37
CA ASP A 178 -10.47 7.21 2.08
C ASP A 178 -10.95 7.85 3.40
N LYS A 179 -12.12 8.47 3.36
CA LYS A 179 -12.70 9.14 4.53
C LYS A 179 -13.21 8.19 5.61
N SER A 180 -13.32 6.90 5.32
CA SER A 180 -13.58 5.88 6.33
C SER A 180 -12.34 5.53 7.16
N LEU A 181 -11.13 5.75 6.62
CA LEU A 181 -9.81 5.34 7.12
C LEU A 181 -9.63 3.81 7.21
N LEU A 182 -10.59 3.01 6.75
CA LEU A 182 -10.67 1.57 7.02
C LEU A 182 -10.35 0.69 5.80
N ARG A 183 -10.44 1.20 4.56
CA ARG A 183 -10.35 0.35 3.36
C ARG A 183 -9.04 -0.43 3.28
N ASN A 184 -7.92 0.25 3.40
CA ASN A 184 -6.61 -0.42 3.45
C ASN A 184 -6.54 -1.43 4.61
N TYR A 185 -6.96 -1.03 5.81
CA TYR A 185 -6.92 -1.90 6.99
C TYR A 185 -7.74 -3.19 6.78
N LEU A 186 -8.99 -3.05 6.35
CA LEU A 186 -9.89 -4.20 6.11
C LEU A 186 -9.36 -5.10 5.01
N ALA A 187 -8.85 -4.52 3.92
CA ALA A 187 -8.29 -5.29 2.82
C ALA A 187 -7.07 -6.09 3.28
N TYR A 188 -6.09 -5.47 3.94
CA TYR A 188 -4.88 -6.16 4.40
C TYR A 188 -5.21 -7.26 5.42
N MET A 189 -6.09 -7.00 6.38
CA MET A 189 -6.51 -8.01 7.35
C MET A 189 -7.20 -9.21 6.70
N THR A 190 -8.09 -8.96 5.71
CA THR A 190 -8.79 -10.05 5.01
C THR A 190 -7.84 -10.83 4.10
N VAL A 191 -7.00 -10.13 3.36
CA VAL A 191 -6.04 -10.77 2.43
C VAL A 191 -4.99 -11.57 3.18
N GLY A 192 -4.56 -11.10 4.35
CA GLY A 192 -3.61 -11.81 5.21
C GLY A 192 -4.06 -13.18 5.68
N GLU A 193 -5.37 -13.45 5.71
CA GLU A 193 -5.93 -14.78 6.02
C GLU A 193 -5.87 -15.74 4.80
N ILE A 194 -5.58 -15.24 3.61
CA ILE A 194 -5.66 -16.00 2.35
C ILE A 194 -4.30 -16.12 1.68
N MET A 195 -3.59 -15.00 1.52
CA MET A 195 -2.30 -14.96 0.84
C MET A 195 -1.14 -15.23 1.81
N PRO A 196 -0.03 -15.83 1.34
CA PRO A 196 1.11 -16.18 2.20
C PRO A 196 1.75 -15.00 2.92
N TYR A 197 1.70 -13.83 2.32
CA TYR A 197 2.20 -12.58 2.90
C TYR A 197 1.33 -11.41 2.44
N THR A 198 0.99 -10.57 3.39
CA THR A 198 0.34 -9.28 3.22
C THR A 198 0.97 -8.32 4.21
N PRO A 199 1.24 -7.06 3.86
CA PRO A 199 1.79 -6.10 4.81
C PRO A 199 0.94 -5.98 6.06
N ASP A 200 1.54 -6.17 7.23
CA ASP A 200 0.90 -5.91 8.51
C ASP A 200 0.72 -4.41 8.72
N VAL A 201 -0.38 -4.06 9.38
CA VAL A 201 -0.81 -2.68 9.60
C VAL A 201 -1.35 -2.47 11.01
N GLN A 202 -1.02 -1.33 11.62
CA GLN A 202 -1.53 -0.95 12.93
C GLN A 202 -1.88 0.54 12.95
N PHE A 203 -3.05 0.88 13.44
CA PHE A 203 -3.39 2.30 13.67
C PHE A 203 -2.53 2.88 14.78
N CYS A 204 -2.11 4.12 14.59
CA CYS A 204 -1.33 4.88 15.56
C CYS A 204 -1.66 6.38 15.46
N GLU A 205 -1.28 7.14 16.47
CA GLU A 205 -1.25 8.59 16.38
C GLU A 205 0.18 9.08 16.27
N VAL A 206 0.40 10.12 15.47
CA VAL A 206 1.73 10.63 15.14
C VAL A 206 1.92 12.01 15.73
N LEU A 207 3.02 12.17 16.44
CA LEU A 207 3.49 13.41 17.04
C LEU A 207 4.88 13.75 16.48
N TRP A 208 5.09 15.02 16.12
CA TRP A 208 6.42 15.54 15.85
C TRP A 208 6.88 16.40 17.01
N ARG A 209 8.10 16.17 17.49
CA ARG A 209 8.67 17.03 18.52
C ARG A 209 8.79 18.46 18.01
N ALA A 210 8.34 19.41 18.78
CA ALA A 210 8.38 20.85 18.50
C ALA A 210 9.07 21.58 19.67
N GLU A 211 9.38 22.84 19.48
CA GLU A 211 10.07 23.65 20.51
C GLU A 211 9.29 23.67 21.84
N ASN A 212 7.95 23.73 21.78
CA ASN A 212 7.08 23.84 22.95
C ASN A 212 6.06 22.68 22.99
N GLY A 213 6.53 21.43 23.03
CA GLY A 213 5.67 20.25 23.09
C GLY A 213 5.73 19.41 21.82
N TYR A 214 4.57 19.02 21.29
CA TYR A 214 4.48 18.11 20.14
C TYR A 214 3.44 18.62 19.16
N ARG A 215 3.82 18.70 17.88
CA ARG A 215 2.89 18.93 16.79
C ARG A 215 2.12 17.64 16.52
N TYR A 216 0.79 17.68 16.69
CA TYR A 216 -0.08 16.54 16.48
C TYR A 216 -0.43 16.41 14.98
N GLU A 217 -0.06 15.28 14.38
CA GLU A 217 -0.33 14.99 12.97
C GLU A 217 -1.61 14.16 12.76
N GLY A 218 -2.17 13.62 13.83
CA GLY A 218 -3.40 12.83 13.80
C GLY A 218 -3.17 11.32 13.62
N VAL A 219 -4.25 10.63 13.27
CA VAL A 219 -4.25 9.17 13.10
C VAL A 219 -3.58 8.79 11.79
N TYR A 220 -2.69 7.82 11.87
CA TYR A 220 -1.99 7.16 10.76
C TYR A 220 -2.15 5.65 10.88
N MET A 221 -1.74 4.97 9.85
CA MET A 221 -1.53 3.55 9.85
C MET A 221 -0.02 3.30 9.70
N MET A 222 0.62 2.84 10.78
CA MET A 222 1.97 2.27 10.70
C MET A 222 1.87 0.95 9.97
N MET A 223 2.68 0.76 8.94
CA MET A 223 2.62 -0.43 8.13
C MET A 223 3.99 -0.86 7.63
N GLU A 224 4.06 -2.12 7.29
CA GLU A 224 5.20 -2.71 6.63
C GLU A 224 5.39 -2.12 5.23
N ARG A 225 6.64 -1.89 4.86
CA ARG A 225 6.99 -1.66 3.45
C ARG A 225 7.11 -3.01 2.75
N VAL A 226 6.56 -3.12 1.54
CA VAL A 226 6.83 -4.28 0.68
C VAL A 226 8.31 -4.25 0.30
N ASN A 227 9.05 -5.22 0.79
CA ASN A 227 10.45 -5.49 0.48
C ASN A 227 10.75 -6.99 0.70
N VAL A 228 12.00 -7.40 0.54
CA VAL A 228 12.42 -8.79 0.75
C VAL A 228 13.05 -8.93 2.14
N GLY A 229 12.59 -9.93 2.89
CA GLY A 229 13.09 -10.22 4.23
C GLY A 229 12.31 -11.34 4.91
N LYS A 230 12.84 -11.83 6.02
CA LYS A 230 12.27 -12.95 6.78
C LYS A 230 10.80 -12.70 7.22
N HIS A 231 10.48 -11.45 7.53
CA HIS A 231 9.14 -11.01 7.96
C HIS A 231 8.45 -10.17 6.89
N ARG A 232 8.84 -10.33 5.63
CA ARG A 232 8.34 -9.65 4.45
C ARG A 232 8.14 -10.69 3.35
N VAL A 233 8.36 -10.34 2.09
CA VAL A 233 8.42 -11.33 1.03
C VAL A 233 9.68 -12.19 1.26
N ASP A 234 9.49 -13.43 1.72
CA ASP A 234 10.61 -14.32 2.07
C ASP A 234 11.20 -14.95 0.81
N LEU A 235 12.18 -14.27 0.23
CA LEU A 235 12.90 -14.72 -0.94
C LEU A 235 14.34 -15.12 -0.58
N PRO A 236 14.89 -16.12 -1.28
CA PRO A 236 16.30 -16.46 -1.17
C PRO A 236 17.20 -15.27 -1.51
N GLN A 237 18.38 -15.24 -0.90
CA GLN A 237 19.38 -14.24 -1.23
C GLN A 237 19.82 -14.37 -2.69
N TYR A 238 19.92 -13.24 -3.38
CA TYR A 238 20.42 -13.18 -4.75
C TYR A 238 21.84 -13.75 -4.87
N SER A 239 22.07 -14.54 -5.91
CA SER A 239 23.39 -15.00 -6.30
C SER A 239 23.48 -15.06 -7.83
N GLU A 240 24.47 -14.42 -8.40
CA GLU A 240 24.71 -14.41 -9.85
C GLU A 240 25.06 -15.79 -10.43
N ASN A 241 25.47 -16.72 -9.56
CA ASN A 241 25.80 -18.09 -9.94
C ASN A 241 24.60 -19.03 -9.92
N SER A 242 23.44 -18.56 -9.52
CA SER A 242 22.22 -19.36 -9.51
C SER A 242 21.65 -19.50 -10.93
N PRO A 243 21.07 -20.66 -11.29
CA PRO A 243 20.42 -20.86 -12.59
C PRO A 243 19.15 -20.05 -12.77
N ALA A 244 18.52 -19.63 -11.68
CA ALA A 244 17.36 -18.73 -11.67
C ALA A 244 17.61 -17.59 -10.68
N THR A 245 17.07 -16.42 -10.95
CA THR A 245 17.24 -15.23 -10.13
C THR A 245 15.95 -14.98 -9.34
N PRO A 246 16.00 -15.05 -7.99
CA PRO A 246 14.85 -14.63 -7.19
C PRO A 246 14.63 -13.14 -7.39
N ALA A 247 13.38 -12.72 -7.49
CA ALA A 247 13.04 -11.33 -7.73
C ALA A 247 11.74 -10.92 -7.07
N LEU A 248 11.68 -9.66 -6.65
CA LEU A 248 10.45 -8.93 -6.37
C LEU A 248 10.30 -7.87 -7.45
N LEU A 249 9.20 -7.91 -8.17
CA LEU A 249 8.86 -6.98 -9.24
C LEU A 249 7.68 -6.14 -8.81
N ARG A 250 7.62 -4.92 -9.33
CA ARG A 250 6.44 -4.07 -9.19
C ARG A 250 5.99 -3.59 -10.57
N ARG A 251 4.72 -3.81 -10.88
CA ARG A 251 4.08 -3.13 -12.01
C ARG A 251 3.57 -1.78 -11.56
N ASP A 252 4.05 -0.74 -12.22
CA ASP A 252 3.69 0.65 -11.92
C ASP A 252 3.99 1.56 -13.13
N ARG A 253 3.90 2.86 -12.92
CA ARG A 253 4.33 3.89 -13.87
C ARG A 253 5.84 3.80 -14.08
N TYR A 254 6.29 4.36 -15.21
CA TYR A 254 7.72 4.44 -15.49
C TYR A 254 8.49 5.13 -14.34
N ASN A 255 9.62 4.54 -13.99
CA ASN A 255 10.52 5.00 -12.95
C ASN A 255 11.94 5.08 -13.51
N GLU A 256 12.45 6.29 -13.81
CA GLU A 256 13.78 6.48 -14.40
C GLU A 256 14.93 6.00 -13.47
N ASN A 257 14.65 5.81 -12.20
CA ASN A 257 15.63 5.38 -11.20
C ASN A 257 15.56 3.88 -10.89
N GLY A 258 14.51 3.21 -11.38
CA GLY A 258 14.32 1.78 -11.27
C GLY A 258 15.09 0.99 -12.32
N ILE A 259 14.91 -0.31 -12.28
CA ILE A 259 15.37 -1.23 -13.31
C ILE A 259 14.15 -1.73 -14.06
N MET A 260 13.76 -0.97 -15.10
CA MET A 260 12.61 -1.32 -15.92
C MET A 260 12.94 -2.53 -16.80
N LEU A 261 12.10 -3.56 -16.76
CA LEU A 261 12.23 -4.70 -17.66
C LEU A 261 11.81 -4.33 -19.08
N ASP A 262 12.64 -4.71 -20.03
CA ASP A 262 12.28 -4.71 -21.45
C ASP A 262 11.70 -6.09 -21.83
N ASN A 263 10.54 -6.43 -21.24
CA ASN A 263 9.87 -7.71 -21.38
C ASN A 263 9.04 -7.80 -22.67
N TYR A 264 8.69 -9.02 -23.05
CA TYR A 264 8.02 -9.33 -24.31
C TYR A 264 6.72 -8.54 -24.53
N ALA A 265 5.85 -8.47 -23.54
CA ALA A 265 4.58 -7.75 -23.67
C ALA A 265 4.79 -6.23 -23.83
N THR A 266 5.76 -5.66 -23.12
CA THR A 266 6.14 -4.24 -23.26
C THR A 266 6.70 -3.96 -24.66
N GLN A 267 7.65 -4.78 -25.15
CA GLN A 267 8.22 -4.65 -26.50
C GLN A 267 7.17 -4.75 -27.62
N LYS A 268 6.15 -5.55 -27.42
CA LYS A 268 5.07 -5.76 -28.38
C LYS A 268 3.88 -4.82 -28.23
N GLY A 269 3.89 -3.96 -27.20
CA GLY A 269 2.76 -3.06 -26.91
C GLY A 269 1.48 -3.80 -26.51
N LEU A 270 1.62 -4.98 -25.90
CA LEU A 270 0.51 -5.83 -25.48
C LEU A 270 -0.04 -5.47 -24.11
N THR A 271 0.75 -4.74 -23.31
CA THR A 271 0.35 -4.25 -21.99
C THR A 271 0.74 -2.80 -21.83
N SER A 272 0.03 -2.08 -20.95
CA SER A 272 0.48 -0.81 -20.41
C SER A 272 1.11 -1.00 -19.03
N GLY A 273 1.87 0.00 -18.58
CA GLY A 273 2.65 -0.07 -17.35
C GLY A 273 4.00 -0.76 -17.56
N PHE A 274 4.82 -0.68 -16.54
CA PHE A 274 6.19 -1.16 -16.58
C PHE A 274 6.43 -2.09 -15.40
N LEU A 275 7.29 -3.09 -15.60
CA LEU A 275 7.79 -3.94 -14.52
C LEU A 275 9.13 -3.40 -14.06
N ASP A 276 9.19 -2.96 -12.80
CA ASP A 276 10.39 -2.51 -12.10
C ASP A 276 10.93 -3.61 -11.20
N ILE A 277 12.25 -3.82 -11.17
CA ILE A 277 12.89 -4.76 -10.24
C ILE A 277 13.09 -4.04 -8.90
N GLU A 278 12.33 -4.41 -7.87
CA GLU A 278 12.50 -3.94 -6.49
C GLU A 278 13.56 -4.77 -5.72
N TYR A 279 13.73 -6.03 -6.10
CA TYR A 279 14.77 -6.92 -5.60
C TYR A 279 15.20 -7.89 -6.71
N PRO A 280 16.49 -8.19 -6.84
CA PRO A 280 17.64 -7.67 -6.07
C PRO A 280 17.85 -6.17 -6.23
N GLU A 281 18.48 -5.54 -5.22
CA GLU A 281 18.76 -4.11 -5.24
C GLU A 281 19.66 -3.73 -6.41
N LYS A 282 19.47 -2.52 -6.94
CA LYS A 282 20.16 -1.99 -8.13
C LYS A 282 21.69 -2.03 -8.01
N GLU A 283 22.20 -1.86 -6.79
CA GLU A 283 23.63 -1.84 -6.49
C GLU A 283 24.25 -3.25 -6.47
N VAL A 284 23.42 -4.30 -6.44
CA VAL A 284 23.86 -5.69 -6.26
C VAL A 284 23.61 -6.55 -7.50
N ILE A 285 22.50 -6.28 -8.21
CA ILE A 285 22.11 -7.07 -9.36
C ILE A 285 23.06 -6.87 -10.55
N THR A 286 23.43 -7.96 -11.22
CA THR A 286 24.23 -7.91 -12.45
C THR A 286 23.35 -7.86 -13.69
N GLU A 287 23.93 -7.45 -14.83
CA GLU A 287 23.23 -7.52 -16.14
C GLU A 287 22.70 -8.92 -16.42
N LYS A 288 23.47 -9.96 -16.08
CA LYS A 288 23.03 -11.36 -16.20
C LYS A 288 21.80 -11.64 -15.33
N GLY A 289 21.76 -11.11 -14.11
CA GLY A 289 20.60 -11.21 -13.22
C GLY A 289 19.36 -10.58 -13.85
N ILE A 290 19.49 -9.36 -14.38
CA ILE A 290 18.40 -8.65 -15.09
C ILE A 290 17.93 -9.45 -16.30
N GLN A 291 18.86 -9.98 -17.12
CA GLN A 291 18.53 -10.81 -18.27
C GLN A 291 17.80 -12.10 -17.87
N ASN A 292 18.21 -12.75 -16.79
CA ASN A 292 17.54 -13.94 -16.27
C ASN A 292 16.11 -13.65 -15.84
N ILE A 293 15.89 -12.57 -15.09
CA ILE A 293 14.55 -12.14 -14.67
C ILE A 293 13.69 -11.81 -15.90
N THR A 294 14.23 -11.04 -16.84
CA THR A 294 13.53 -10.68 -18.08
C THR A 294 13.13 -11.93 -18.86
N GLU A 295 14.01 -12.91 -19.00
CA GLU A 295 13.69 -14.13 -19.73
C GLU A 295 12.67 -15.02 -19.02
N GLN A 296 12.65 -15.04 -17.69
CA GLN A 296 11.60 -15.73 -16.93
C GLN A 296 10.23 -15.11 -17.19
N VAL A 297 10.14 -13.79 -17.16
CA VAL A 297 8.90 -13.05 -17.51
C VAL A 297 8.54 -13.29 -18.98
N ASN A 298 9.50 -13.25 -19.88
CA ASN A 298 9.29 -13.45 -21.32
C ASN A 298 8.73 -14.83 -21.66
N ARG A 299 9.17 -15.89 -20.99
CA ARG A 299 8.63 -17.25 -21.19
C ARG A 299 7.15 -17.31 -20.85
N PHE A 300 6.79 -16.72 -19.72
CA PHE A 300 5.40 -16.62 -19.32
C PHE A 300 4.58 -15.81 -20.33
N GLU A 301 5.04 -14.62 -20.71
CA GLU A 301 4.29 -13.74 -21.60
C GLU A 301 4.17 -14.28 -23.02
N ARG A 302 5.22 -14.91 -23.57
CA ARG A 302 5.13 -15.55 -24.89
C ARG A 302 4.08 -16.64 -24.93
N ALA A 303 3.97 -17.45 -23.89
CA ALA A 303 2.91 -18.44 -23.80
C ALA A 303 1.55 -17.77 -23.62
N LEU A 304 1.41 -16.83 -22.67
CA LEU A 304 0.15 -16.16 -22.35
C LEU A 304 -0.46 -15.40 -23.55
N TYR A 305 0.38 -14.87 -24.42
CA TYR A 305 -0.04 -14.14 -25.62
C TYR A 305 0.08 -14.96 -26.93
N ALA A 306 0.23 -16.28 -26.81
CA ALA A 306 0.24 -17.16 -27.98
C ALA A 306 -1.15 -17.27 -28.61
N ASN A 307 -1.19 -17.44 -29.94
CA ASN A 307 -2.44 -17.57 -30.68
C ASN A 307 -3.00 -18.98 -30.63
N GLU A 308 -2.12 -19.99 -30.65
CA GLU A 308 -2.53 -21.39 -30.65
C GLU A 308 -2.80 -21.86 -29.22
N TRP A 309 -3.88 -22.61 -29.04
CA TRP A 309 -4.34 -23.05 -27.72
C TRP A 309 -3.30 -23.87 -26.96
N GLU A 310 -2.62 -24.77 -27.64
CA GLU A 310 -1.59 -25.64 -27.09
C GLU A 310 -0.42 -24.83 -26.52
N ASP A 311 0.00 -23.77 -27.23
CA ASP A 311 1.07 -22.86 -26.77
C ASP A 311 0.57 -21.91 -25.66
N PHE A 312 -0.69 -21.46 -25.78
CA PHE A 312 -1.29 -20.58 -24.79
C PHE A 312 -1.33 -21.22 -23.40
N VAL A 313 -1.82 -22.44 -23.28
CA VAL A 313 -1.97 -23.11 -21.97
C VAL A 313 -0.63 -23.41 -21.28
N GLU A 314 0.49 -23.32 -21.99
CA GLU A 314 1.83 -23.48 -21.41
C GLU A 314 2.16 -22.39 -20.37
N TYR A 315 1.46 -21.23 -20.37
CA TYR A 315 1.67 -20.21 -19.35
C TYR A 315 1.51 -20.75 -17.92
N ARG A 316 0.66 -21.78 -17.72
CA ARG A 316 0.40 -22.42 -16.43
C ARG A 316 1.68 -23.02 -15.80
N ASN A 317 2.69 -23.36 -16.62
CA ASN A 317 3.96 -23.89 -16.15
C ASN A 317 4.85 -22.82 -15.50
N TYR A 318 4.61 -21.55 -15.82
CA TYR A 318 5.45 -20.41 -15.41
C TYR A 318 4.89 -19.61 -14.24
N VAL A 319 3.71 -19.95 -13.75
CA VAL A 319 3.03 -19.24 -12.66
C VAL A 319 2.68 -20.16 -11.50
N ASP A 320 2.56 -19.59 -10.32
CA ASP A 320 1.79 -20.16 -9.22
C ASP A 320 0.32 -19.81 -9.43
N MET A 321 -0.41 -20.74 -10.05
CA MET A 321 -1.80 -20.52 -10.47
C MET A 321 -2.70 -20.09 -9.33
N GLN A 322 -2.53 -20.70 -8.14
CA GLN A 322 -3.35 -20.36 -6.98
C GLN A 322 -3.17 -18.89 -6.58
N SER A 323 -1.93 -18.38 -6.58
CA SER A 323 -1.66 -16.99 -6.23
C SER A 323 -2.32 -16.01 -7.20
N PHE A 324 -2.37 -16.35 -8.50
CA PHE A 324 -3.03 -15.51 -9.51
C PHE A 324 -4.55 -15.52 -9.33
N VAL A 325 -5.14 -16.68 -9.07
CA VAL A 325 -6.59 -16.81 -8.79
C VAL A 325 -6.97 -16.02 -7.53
N ASP A 326 -6.22 -16.21 -6.43
CA ASP A 326 -6.48 -15.51 -5.18
C ASP A 326 -6.36 -13.99 -5.36
N TYR A 327 -5.30 -13.54 -6.02
CA TYR A 327 -5.08 -12.13 -6.30
C TYR A 327 -6.21 -11.53 -7.13
N PHE A 328 -6.65 -12.25 -8.18
CA PHE A 328 -7.77 -11.82 -9.02
C PHE A 328 -9.07 -11.70 -8.20
N ILE A 329 -9.45 -12.77 -7.48
CA ILE A 329 -10.68 -12.80 -6.71
C ILE A 329 -10.71 -11.71 -5.64
N LEU A 330 -9.60 -11.50 -4.93
CA LEU A 330 -9.51 -10.51 -3.86
C LEU A 330 -9.62 -9.07 -4.39
N ASN A 331 -8.90 -8.74 -5.47
CA ASN A 331 -8.99 -7.41 -6.04
C ASN A 331 -10.35 -7.15 -6.71
N GLU A 332 -10.97 -8.17 -7.30
CA GLU A 332 -12.33 -8.08 -7.83
C GLU A 332 -13.35 -7.88 -6.70
N TYR A 333 -13.24 -8.67 -5.61
CA TYR A 333 -14.12 -8.55 -4.45
C TYR A 333 -14.09 -7.18 -3.79
N PHE A 334 -12.90 -6.60 -3.67
CA PHE A 334 -12.72 -5.28 -3.11
C PHE A 334 -12.92 -4.14 -4.14
N LEU A 335 -13.20 -4.43 -5.39
CA LEU A 335 -13.30 -3.45 -6.48
C LEU A 335 -12.06 -2.55 -6.52
N ASN A 336 -10.87 -3.15 -6.53
CA ASN A 336 -9.61 -2.43 -6.56
C ASN A 336 -9.19 -2.14 -8.01
N TYR A 337 -9.62 -1.01 -8.54
CA TYR A 337 -9.41 -0.63 -9.94
C TYR A 337 -7.97 -0.27 -10.30
N ASP A 338 -7.12 0.09 -9.33
CA ASP A 338 -5.73 0.46 -9.57
C ASP A 338 -4.83 -0.78 -9.69
N ALA A 339 -5.18 -1.85 -8.98
CA ALA A 339 -4.44 -3.10 -9.03
C ALA A 339 -4.42 -3.73 -10.44
N GLY A 340 -3.33 -4.39 -10.78
CA GLY A 340 -3.08 -4.94 -12.11
C GLY A 340 -2.47 -3.93 -13.08
N TRP A 341 -2.81 -2.64 -12.97
CA TRP A 341 -2.24 -1.55 -13.75
C TRP A 341 -1.06 -0.90 -13.05
N ASN A 342 -1.22 -0.57 -11.77
CA ASN A 342 -0.23 0.04 -10.90
C ASN A 342 -0.18 -0.70 -9.56
N SER A 343 0.76 -0.32 -8.69
CA SER A 343 0.80 -0.78 -7.30
C SER A 343 0.71 -2.30 -7.14
N THR A 344 1.16 -3.05 -8.17
CA THR A 344 1.02 -4.50 -8.25
C THR A 344 2.37 -5.18 -8.10
N TYR A 345 2.48 -6.02 -7.09
CA TYR A 345 3.70 -6.79 -6.83
C TYR A 345 3.60 -8.21 -7.34
N ILE A 346 4.73 -8.69 -7.84
CA ILE A 346 4.92 -10.05 -8.32
C ILE A 346 6.29 -10.51 -7.83
N TYR A 347 6.40 -11.73 -7.33
CA TYR A 347 7.69 -12.25 -6.93
C TYR A 347 7.95 -13.63 -7.52
N MET A 348 9.20 -14.03 -7.54
CA MET A 348 9.64 -15.36 -7.91
C MET A 348 10.84 -15.79 -7.07
N ASN A 349 10.87 -17.05 -6.71
CA ASN A 349 12.01 -17.70 -6.07
C ASN A 349 12.87 -18.43 -7.12
N TYR A 350 13.79 -19.31 -6.68
CA TYR A 350 14.61 -20.12 -7.59
C TYR A 350 13.81 -21.10 -8.47
N SER A 351 12.53 -21.34 -8.23
CA SER A 351 11.70 -22.13 -9.15
C SER A 351 11.44 -21.42 -10.48
N GLY A 352 11.58 -20.09 -10.49
CA GLY A 352 11.30 -19.24 -11.63
C GLY A 352 9.82 -19.07 -11.94
N LYS A 353 8.91 -19.58 -11.09
CA LYS A 353 7.48 -19.34 -11.21
C LYS A 353 7.11 -17.97 -10.67
N LEU A 354 6.34 -17.22 -11.46
CA LEU A 354 5.76 -15.96 -11.03
C LEU A 354 4.66 -16.23 -10.01
N THR A 355 4.69 -15.51 -8.90
CA THR A 355 3.70 -15.54 -7.82
C THR A 355 3.13 -14.15 -7.63
N MET A 356 1.81 -14.01 -7.66
CA MET A 356 1.17 -12.70 -7.44
C MET A 356 1.19 -12.30 -5.97
N GLY A 357 1.36 -11.02 -5.75
CA GLY A 357 1.38 -10.44 -4.42
C GLY A 357 2.75 -9.92 -3.97
N PRO A 358 2.80 -9.33 -2.76
CA PRO A 358 1.65 -9.01 -1.91
C PRO A 358 0.72 -7.97 -2.53
N VAL A 359 -0.50 -7.90 -2.03
CA VAL A 359 -1.45 -6.85 -2.43
C VAL A 359 -1.02 -5.49 -1.89
N TRP A 360 -1.46 -4.42 -2.55
CA TRP A 360 -1.09 -3.06 -2.20
C TRP A 360 -2.16 -2.05 -2.62
N ASP A 361 -2.34 -0.97 -1.82
CA ASP A 361 -3.04 0.26 -2.18
C ASP A 361 -4.54 0.09 -2.46
N PHE A 362 -5.33 -0.05 -1.38
CA PHE A 362 -6.80 -0.18 -1.45
C PHE A 362 -7.54 1.11 -1.09
N ASP A 363 -6.88 2.26 -1.09
CA ASP A 363 -7.54 3.51 -0.68
C ASP A 363 -8.60 3.98 -1.68
N GLN A 364 -8.53 3.53 -2.93
CA GLN A 364 -9.53 3.74 -3.98
C GLN A 364 -10.48 2.55 -4.18
N ALA A 365 -10.31 1.47 -3.45
CA ALA A 365 -11.14 0.28 -3.52
C ALA A 365 -12.52 0.50 -2.87
N MET A 366 -13.39 -0.52 -2.94
CA MET A 366 -14.72 -0.51 -2.31
C MET A 366 -15.53 0.74 -2.70
N ASP A 367 -15.57 1.03 -4.01
CA ASP A 367 -16.29 2.15 -4.61
C ASP A 367 -15.84 3.55 -4.13
N ASN A 368 -14.58 3.70 -3.76
CA ASN A 368 -13.98 4.98 -3.37
C ASN A 368 -13.17 5.62 -4.50
N ASN A 369 -13.58 5.44 -5.75
CA ASN A 369 -12.93 6.03 -6.92
C ASN A 369 -13.88 7.02 -7.59
N GLU A 370 -13.43 8.27 -7.77
CA GLU A 370 -14.25 9.34 -8.35
C GLU A 370 -14.55 9.16 -9.84
N THR A 371 -13.72 8.40 -10.55
CA THR A 371 -13.82 8.23 -12.01
C THR A 371 -14.44 6.91 -12.44
N VAL A 372 -14.38 5.90 -11.59
CA VAL A 372 -14.90 4.56 -11.86
C VAL A 372 -15.89 4.21 -10.75
N CYS A 373 -17.18 4.29 -11.08
CA CYS A 373 -18.23 3.85 -10.17
C CYS A 373 -18.42 2.34 -10.29
N ALA A 374 -18.64 1.67 -9.16
CA ALA A 374 -19.01 0.27 -9.16
C ALA A 374 -20.31 0.07 -9.94
N ASN A 375 -20.22 -0.69 -11.01
CA ASN A 375 -21.38 -1.30 -11.60
C ASN A 375 -21.39 -2.76 -11.17
N LEU A 376 -22.39 -3.16 -10.39
CA LEU A 376 -22.53 -4.54 -9.91
C LEU A 376 -22.65 -5.58 -11.06
N GLU A 377 -22.88 -5.13 -12.27
CA GLU A 377 -22.96 -5.96 -13.46
C GLU A 377 -21.61 -6.09 -14.20
N THR A 378 -20.57 -5.33 -13.77
CA THR A 378 -19.24 -5.37 -14.39
C THR A 378 -18.17 -5.78 -13.39
N THR A 379 -17.10 -6.38 -13.90
CA THR A 379 -15.91 -6.72 -13.13
C THR A 379 -14.93 -5.56 -13.14
N ALA A 380 -14.21 -5.33 -12.04
CA ALA A 380 -13.24 -4.26 -11.92
C ALA A 380 -11.88 -4.64 -12.53
N PHE A 381 -11.56 -5.92 -12.51
CA PHE A 381 -10.20 -6.42 -12.72
C PHE A 381 -9.98 -7.18 -14.03
N HIS A 382 -11.05 -7.56 -14.75
CA HIS A 382 -11.00 -8.45 -15.91
C HIS A 382 -10.19 -7.93 -17.11
N SER A 383 -10.01 -6.62 -17.24
CA SER A 383 -9.26 -6.00 -18.34
C SER A 383 -7.81 -5.66 -17.98
N THR A 384 -7.35 -6.02 -16.80
CA THR A 384 -5.99 -5.72 -16.36
C THR A 384 -4.95 -6.59 -17.08
N PRO A 385 -3.72 -6.09 -17.26
CA PRO A 385 -2.67 -6.84 -17.94
C PRO A 385 -2.48 -8.24 -17.39
N TRP A 386 -2.28 -9.20 -18.28
CA TRP A 386 -2.19 -10.65 -18.07
C TRP A 386 -3.54 -11.31 -17.75
N PHE A 387 -4.35 -10.73 -16.84
CA PHE A 387 -5.63 -11.33 -16.44
C PHE A 387 -6.66 -11.31 -17.56
N ASP A 388 -6.62 -10.31 -18.44
CA ASP A 388 -7.44 -10.25 -19.66
C ASP A 388 -7.22 -11.46 -20.58
N GLN A 389 -6.00 -12.03 -20.58
CA GLN A 389 -5.68 -13.24 -21.31
C GLN A 389 -6.00 -14.50 -20.49
N MET A 390 -5.64 -14.53 -19.20
CA MET A 390 -5.83 -15.70 -18.34
C MET A 390 -7.31 -16.07 -18.21
N LEU A 391 -8.22 -15.09 -18.22
CA LEU A 391 -9.67 -15.29 -18.20
C LEU A 391 -10.23 -16.02 -19.45
N LYS A 392 -9.45 -16.18 -20.51
CA LYS A 392 -9.82 -17.03 -21.66
C LYS A 392 -9.62 -18.53 -21.37
N ASP A 393 -8.92 -18.83 -20.31
CA ASP A 393 -8.62 -20.19 -19.89
C ASP A 393 -9.70 -20.69 -18.91
N PRO A 394 -10.48 -21.74 -19.26
CA PRO A 394 -11.51 -22.27 -18.38
C PRO A 394 -10.97 -22.94 -17.12
N VAL A 395 -9.64 -23.15 -17.02
CA VAL A 395 -9.00 -23.70 -15.82
C VAL A 395 -8.63 -22.59 -14.83
N PHE A 396 -8.38 -21.39 -15.35
CA PHE A 396 -8.18 -20.21 -14.51
C PHE A 396 -9.52 -19.75 -13.92
#